data_718433794538e8a78406c80b519179f3
#
_entry.id   718433794538e8a78406c80b519179f3
#
_cell.length_a   1.000
_cell.length_b   1.000
_cell.length_c   1.000
_cell.angle_alpha   90.00
_cell.angle_beta   90.00
_cell.angle_gamma   90.00
#
_symmetry.space_group_name_H-M   'P 1'
#
loop_
_entity.id
_entity.type
_entity.pdbx_description
1 polymer ?
#
loop_
_entity_poly.entity_id
_entity_poly.type
_entity_poly.pdbx_seq_one_letter_code
_entity_poly.pdbx_strand_id
1 'polypeptide(L)'
;MMLCVPIQPNPWRRPRRSRSWAALLVAGLILQACSLIPQGESGKPAAETSSSGAPGEELAPEPVDVRAAQRGLLMLGYYQAGIDGVIGPKTRDAVRAFQKDTKRQITGDLSPELVRSIVESAAGARERLSSFLGAAQPVYEAGDRFYYSDGSFESVLSLDGGRVLWESSDGTRRTALWNFVLPPLSWYSEHGSGSTEADTSPDVLWPLKPGTEVRFAVSGTLMESGPNPEPVFDLWNCRVHSLTRTTVPAGTFDTVPITCTVFRQPNGPKRTITWQYAPAVGHYIKRIDTSGDGKETPIELVGVELGGRDWPAAVRTGLDWAFQHALEEESSGKNVQWESSALPGRIEIEALGDVDFGGNAACRRFAATRFDAEGLKRVYPGIACRDADGVWAVPGDQDRARAELP
;
A
#
# COMPACT_ATOMS: atom_id res chain seq x y z
N MET A 1 -53.81 11.99 -25.66
CA MET A 1 -54.28 12.54 -24.39
C MET A 1 -53.13 12.38 -23.41
N MET A 2 -52.24 13.38 -23.36
CA MET A 2 -51.04 13.39 -22.49
C MET A 2 -51.44 13.99 -21.14
N LEU A 3 -51.29 13.23 -20.07
CA LEU A 3 -51.46 13.71 -18.71
C LEU A 3 -50.11 14.16 -18.17
N CYS A 4 -49.94 15.47 -17.99
CA CYS A 4 -48.85 16.06 -17.27
C CYS A 4 -49.06 15.85 -15.76
N VAL A 5 -48.09 15.22 -15.09
CA VAL A 5 -48.02 15.12 -13.62
C VAL A 5 -47.08 16.23 -13.12
N PRO A 6 -47.51 17.09 -12.17
CA PRO A 6 -46.66 18.16 -11.65
C PRO A 6 -45.63 17.62 -10.68
N ILE A 7 -44.39 18.09 -10.87
CA ILE A 7 -43.22 17.83 -9.99
C ILE A 7 -43.39 18.62 -8.69
N GLN A 8 -43.45 17.94 -7.56
CA GLN A 8 -43.46 18.58 -6.23
C GLN A 8 -42.00 18.94 -5.82
N PRO A 9 -41.77 20.12 -5.17
CA PRO A 9 -40.47 20.53 -4.74
C PRO A 9 -40.07 19.84 -3.45
N ASN A 10 -38.80 19.44 -3.39
CA ASN A 10 -38.11 18.76 -2.30
C ASN A 10 -37.95 19.67 -1.06
N PRO A 11 -38.44 19.28 0.16
CA PRO A 11 -38.47 20.17 1.35
C PRO A 11 -37.16 20.30 2.12
N TRP A 12 -36.02 19.80 1.65
CA TRP A 12 -34.77 19.75 2.42
C TRP A 12 -33.68 20.72 1.97
N ARG A 13 -33.97 21.82 1.28
CA ARG A 13 -33.00 22.89 1.05
C ARG A 13 -33.05 23.93 2.15
N ARG A 14 -32.15 23.88 3.12
CA ARG A 14 -31.85 25.02 4.00
C ARG A 14 -30.95 26.02 3.29
N PRO A 15 -31.23 27.36 3.39
CA PRO A 15 -30.40 28.38 2.77
C PRO A 15 -29.09 28.57 3.55
N ARG A 16 -27.97 28.61 2.83
CA ARG A 16 -26.65 29.01 3.37
C ARG A 16 -26.69 30.49 3.75
N ARG A 17 -26.54 30.81 5.02
CA ARG A 17 -26.24 32.17 5.51
C ARG A 17 -24.79 32.50 5.22
N SER A 18 -24.57 33.46 4.33
CA SER A 18 -23.30 34.16 4.17
C SER A 18 -23.01 35.00 5.44
N ARG A 19 -21.90 34.75 6.09
CA ARG A 19 -21.32 35.66 7.09
C ARG A 19 -20.07 36.28 6.49
N SER A 20 -20.20 37.55 6.14
CA SER A 20 -19.11 38.47 5.88
C SER A 20 -18.33 38.69 7.19
N TRP A 21 -17.03 38.50 7.17
CA TRP A 21 -16.14 38.96 8.22
C TRP A 21 -15.25 40.05 7.65
N ALA A 22 -15.42 41.24 8.24
CA ALA A 22 -14.64 42.43 7.97
C ALA A 22 -13.20 42.29 8.46
N ALA A 23 -12.29 42.84 7.67
CA ALA A 23 -10.88 42.99 7.99
C ALA A 23 -10.71 43.99 9.15
N LEU A 24 -9.89 43.63 10.13
CA LEU A 24 -9.30 44.58 11.08
C LEU A 24 -7.76 44.44 10.99
N LEU A 25 -7.17 45.50 10.41
CA LEU A 25 -5.75 45.79 10.48
C LEU A 25 -5.41 46.29 11.90
N VAL A 26 -4.44 45.66 12.53
CA VAL A 26 -3.73 46.25 13.67
C VAL A 26 -2.24 46.20 13.34
N ALA A 27 -1.72 47.41 13.14
CA ALA A 27 -0.30 47.72 13.11
C ALA A 27 0.23 47.85 14.55
N GLY A 28 1.43 47.38 14.82
CA GLY A 28 2.07 47.66 16.11
C GLY A 28 3.37 46.95 16.34
N LEU A 29 4.41 47.70 16.10
CA LEU A 29 5.61 47.94 16.89
C LEU A 29 6.73 46.90 16.96
N ILE A 30 7.78 47.32 16.29
CA ILE A 30 9.18 46.91 16.39
C ILE A 30 9.74 47.30 17.75
N LEU A 31 10.33 46.36 18.48
CA LEU A 31 11.28 46.66 19.56
C LEU A 31 12.57 45.88 19.29
N GLN A 32 13.59 46.63 18.89
CA GLN A 32 15.01 46.26 18.90
C GLN A 32 15.50 46.25 20.35
N ALA A 33 16.16 45.18 20.74
CA ALA A 33 17.04 45.19 21.95
C ALA A 33 18.42 44.69 21.53
N CYS A 34 19.36 45.64 21.49
CA CYS A 34 20.79 45.42 21.52
C CYS A 34 21.20 44.92 22.92
N SER A 35 22.11 43.95 22.99
CA SER A 35 22.96 43.71 24.18
C SER A 35 24.30 43.18 23.73
N LEU A 36 25.25 44.00 23.67
CA LEU A 36 26.52 44.18 24.38
C LEU A 36 27.30 42.87 24.62
N ILE A 37 28.43 42.79 23.89
CA ILE A 37 29.56 41.89 24.10
C ILE A 37 30.56 42.62 25.02
N PRO A 38 31.15 42.00 26.02
CA PRO A 38 32.40 42.43 26.61
C PRO A 38 33.60 41.73 25.98
N GLN A 39 34.54 42.51 25.46
CA GLN A 39 35.89 42.11 25.14
C GLN A 39 36.76 42.17 26.42
N GLY A 40 37.68 41.26 26.51
CA GLY A 40 38.88 41.32 27.39
C GLY A 40 39.58 39.98 27.31
N GLU A 41 40.81 39.78 27.20
CA GLU A 41 42.07 40.48 27.08
C GLU A 41 43.11 39.44 26.76
N SER A 42 44.14 39.82 26.07
CA SER A 42 45.30 39.05 25.59
C SER A 42 46.21 38.57 26.71
N GLY A 43 46.70 37.32 26.58
CA GLY A 43 47.83 36.78 27.34
C GLY A 43 48.66 35.84 26.49
N LYS A 44 49.91 36.22 26.26
CA LYS A 44 50.94 35.62 25.42
C LYS A 44 51.72 34.49 26.14
N PRO A 45 52.61 33.75 25.49
CA PRO A 45 52.72 32.29 25.49
C PRO A 45 53.78 31.73 26.40
N ALA A 46 53.71 30.45 26.71
CA ALA A 46 54.85 29.72 27.27
C ALA A 46 54.88 28.26 26.81
N ALA A 47 56.00 27.96 26.18
CA ALA A 47 56.81 26.76 26.23
C ALA A 47 56.24 25.40 25.77
N GLU A 48 56.82 24.93 24.67
CA GLU A 48 56.90 23.56 24.22
C GLU A 48 57.41 22.66 25.34
N THR A 49 56.67 21.56 25.55
CA THR A 49 57.23 20.36 26.16
C THR A 49 56.77 19.15 25.34
N SER A 50 57.74 18.59 24.65
CA SER A 50 57.64 17.27 24.01
C SER A 50 57.35 16.22 25.08
N SER A 51 56.22 15.50 24.96
CA SER A 51 56.06 14.25 25.68
C SER A 51 55.60 13.15 24.73
N SER A 52 56.44 12.18 24.68
CA SER A 52 56.41 10.85 24.11
C SER A 52 54.99 10.22 23.99
N GLY A 53 54.83 9.48 22.90
CA GLY A 53 53.65 8.69 22.59
C GLY A 53 53.20 7.77 23.73
N ALA A 54 52.00 7.95 24.15
CA ALA A 54 51.25 6.95 24.90
C ALA A 54 50.70 5.89 23.91
N PRO A 55 50.68 4.60 24.34
CA PRO A 55 50.06 3.55 23.52
C PRO A 55 48.60 3.86 23.32
N GLY A 56 48.09 3.57 22.11
CA GLY A 56 46.72 3.83 21.70
C GLY A 56 45.73 3.33 22.76
N GLU A 57 44.95 4.24 23.28
CA GLU A 57 43.78 3.94 24.12
C GLU A 57 42.81 3.16 23.24
N GLU A 58 42.79 1.84 23.43
CA GLU A 58 41.81 0.95 22.83
C GLU A 58 40.43 1.42 23.35
N LEU A 59 39.71 2.16 22.51
CA LEU A 59 38.36 2.64 22.81
C LEU A 59 37.54 1.44 23.27
N ALA A 60 37.04 1.47 24.50
CA ALA A 60 36.15 0.47 25.04
C ALA A 60 34.96 0.30 24.04
N PRO A 61 34.54 -0.94 23.74
CA PRO A 61 33.47 -1.18 22.79
C PRO A 61 32.21 -0.42 23.21
N GLU A 62 31.63 0.34 22.28
CA GLU A 62 30.37 1.07 22.52
C GLU A 62 29.31 0.14 23.08
N PRO A 63 28.60 0.51 24.15
CA PRO A 63 27.56 -0.32 24.71
C PRO A 63 26.41 -0.50 23.71
N VAL A 64 25.95 -1.74 23.53
CA VAL A 64 24.84 -2.08 22.64
C VAL A 64 23.53 -1.58 23.24
N ASP A 65 22.86 -0.62 22.59
CA ASP A 65 21.53 -0.17 23.01
C ASP A 65 20.43 -1.14 22.52
N VAL A 66 20.16 -2.15 23.33
CA VAL A 66 19.15 -3.18 23.04
C VAL A 66 17.75 -2.58 22.91
N ARG A 67 17.43 -1.55 23.71
CA ARG A 67 16.12 -0.90 23.63
C ARG A 67 15.93 -0.13 22.33
N ALA A 68 16.97 0.54 21.84
CA ALA A 68 16.95 1.18 20.54
C ALA A 68 16.76 0.16 19.42
N ALA A 69 17.46 -0.98 19.48
CA ALA A 69 17.27 -2.07 18.53
C ALA A 69 15.86 -2.64 18.57
N GLN A 70 15.30 -2.92 19.75
CA GLN A 70 13.93 -3.42 19.91
C GLN A 70 12.90 -2.42 19.36
N ARG A 71 13.05 -1.11 19.63
CA ARG A 71 12.21 -0.06 19.05
C ARG A 71 12.29 -0.01 17.52
N GLY A 72 13.52 -0.08 16.99
CA GLY A 72 13.74 -0.08 15.55
C GLY A 72 13.13 -1.32 14.88
N LEU A 73 13.37 -2.50 15.44
CA LEU A 73 12.81 -3.76 14.93
C LEU A 73 11.27 -3.80 15.04
N LEU A 74 10.68 -3.23 16.10
CA LEU A 74 9.24 -3.08 16.23
C LEU A 74 8.69 -2.19 15.12
N MET A 75 9.32 -1.04 14.85
CA MET A 75 8.92 -0.11 13.81
C MET A 75 9.05 -0.71 12.40
N LEU A 76 10.04 -1.57 12.20
CA LEU A 76 10.27 -2.29 10.95
C LEU A 76 9.41 -3.56 10.81
N GLY A 77 8.62 -3.91 11.84
CA GLY A 77 7.71 -5.07 11.79
C GLY A 77 8.35 -6.42 12.14
N TYR A 78 9.63 -6.47 12.48
CA TYR A 78 10.32 -7.72 12.84
C TYR A 78 10.09 -8.15 14.30
N TYR A 79 9.69 -7.22 15.19
CA TYR A 79 9.55 -7.47 16.63
C TYR A 79 8.14 -7.11 17.10
N GLN A 80 7.51 -8.03 17.86
CA GLN A 80 6.13 -7.85 18.34
C GLN A 80 5.98 -8.07 19.85
N ALA A 81 7.10 -7.92 20.60
CA ALA A 81 7.09 -8.06 22.05
C ALA A 81 7.37 -6.73 22.76
N GLY A 82 7.39 -6.75 24.09
CA GLY A 82 7.69 -5.56 24.90
C GLY A 82 9.14 -5.09 24.76
N ILE A 83 9.36 -3.78 24.83
CA ILE A 83 10.70 -3.16 24.80
C ILE A 83 11.27 -3.18 26.23
N ASP A 84 11.92 -4.27 26.59
CA ASP A 84 12.47 -4.52 27.92
C ASP A 84 13.97 -4.26 28.07
N GLY A 85 14.68 -4.16 26.94
CA GLY A 85 16.14 -3.99 26.92
C GLY A 85 16.90 -5.31 27.10
N VAL A 86 16.22 -6.47 26.99
CA VAL A 86 16.82 -7.80 27.16
C VAL A 86 16.93 -8.51 25.81
N ILE A 87 18.07 -9.12 25.52
CA ILE A 87 18.27 -9.94 24.34
C ILE A 87 17.71 -11.35 24.60
N GLY A 88 16.38 -11.47 24.60
CA GLY A 88 15.67 -12.74 24.68
C GLY A 88 15.52 -13.47 23.33
N PRO A 89 14.89 -14.67 23.32
CA PRO A 89 14.65 -15.43 22.09
C PRO A 89 13.92 -14.61 21.01
N LYS A 90 12.86 -13.88 21.37
CA LYS A 90 12.08 -13.04 20.44
C LYS A 90 12.92 -11.91 19.83
N THR A 91 13.84 -11.31 20.61
CA THR A 91 14.76 -10.29 20.10
C THR A 91 15.74 -10.91 19.11
N ARG A 92 16.30 -12.09 19.40
CA ARG A 92 17.22 -12.80 18.50
C ARG A 92 16.53 -13.22 17.20
N ASP A 93 15.27 -13.68 17.26
CA ASP A 93 14.51 -14.06 16.08
C ASP A 93 14.22 -12.84 15.18
N ALA A 94 13.86 -11.70 15.76
CA ALA A 94 13.68 -10.45 15.04
C ALA A 94 14.98 -9.94 14.40
N VAL A 95 16.11 -10.09 15.10
CA VAL A 95 17.44 -9.76 14.56
C VAL A 95 17.79 -10.66 13.38
N ARG A 96 17.57 -11.97 13.48
CA ARG A 96 17.79 -12.91 12.36
C ARG A 96 16.95 -12.57 11.15
N ALA A 97 15.67 -12.24 11.35
CA ALA A 97 14.78 -11.83 10.26
C ALA A 97 15.29 -10.56 9.57
N PHE A 98 15.67 -9.54 10.34
CA PHE A 98 16.27 -8.31 9.80
C PHE A 98 17.58 -8.57 9.05
N GLN A 99 18.49 -9.39 9.63
CA GLN A 99 19.75 -9.76 8.98
C GLN A 99 19.52 -10.48 7.65
N LYS A 100 18.55 -11.42 7.59
CA LYS A 100 18.16 -12.14 6.38
C LYS A 100 17.70 -11.18 5.30
N ASP A 101 16.75 -10.29 5.62
CA ASP A 101 16.15 -9.37 4.64
C ASP A 101 17.14 -8.30 4.13
N THR A 102 18.11 -7.93 5.00
CA THR A 102 19.19 -7.01 4.61
C THR A 102 20.42 -7.71 4.04
N LYS A 103 20.32 -9.03 3.73
CA LYS A 103 21.40 -9.85 3.15
C LYS A 103 22.70 -9.82 3.98
N ARG A 104 22.59 -9.76 5.29
CA ARG A 104 23.71 -9.82 6.25
C ARG A 104 23.90 -11.25 6.76
N GLN A 105 25.03 -11.50 7.39
CA GLN A 105 25.26 -12.79 8.09
C GLN A 105 24.22 -12.97 9.20
N ILE A 106 23.52 -14.11 9.19
CA ILE A 106 22.42 -14.41 10.11
C ILE A 106 23.00 -15.02 11.40
N THR A 107 23.24 -14.18 12.40
CA THR A 107 23.75 -14.60 13.72
C THR A 107 22.69 -14.53 14.81
N GLY A 108 21.77 -13.56 14.72
CA GLY A 108 20.84 -13.23 15.79
C GLY A 108 21.47 -12.40 16.92
N ASP A 109 22.73 -11.99 16.79
CA ASP A 109 23.41 -11.16 17.76
C ASP A 109 23.36 -9.68 17.38
N LEU A 110 23.34 -8.81 18.39
CA LEU A 110 23.38 -7.36 18.23
C LEU A 110 24.80 -6.87 18.38
N SER A 111 25.34 -6.22 17.36
CA SER A 111 26.54 -5.38 17.46
C SER A 111 26.14 -3.90 17.42
N PRO A 112 27.02 -2.97 17.89
CA PRO A 112 26.76 -1.54 17.78
C PRO A 112 26.44 -1.09 16.34
N GLU A 113 27.13 -1.63 15.33
CA GLU A 113 26.91 -1.35 13.91
C GLU A 113 25.54 -1.86 13.44
N LEU A 114 25.14 -3.05 13.92
CA LEU A 114 23.82 -3.61 13.57
C LEU A 114 22.70 -2.79 14.21
N VAL A 115 22.86 -2.36 15.47
CA VAL A 115 21.91 -1.46 16.14
C VAL A 115 21.77 -0.15 15.37
N ARG A 116 22.89 0.45 14.98
CA ARG A 116 22.88 1.68 14.15
C ARG A 116 22.13 1.47 12.84
N SER A 117 22.42 0.38 12.13
CA SER A 117 21.72 0.04 10.89
C SER A 117 20.22 -0.19 11.09
N ILE A 118 19.79 -0.83 12.17
CA ILE A 118 18.37 -1.02 12.52
C ILE A 118 17.71 0.34 12.78
N VAL A 119 18.36 1.21 13.56
CA VAL A 119 17.85 2.55 13.90
C VAL A 119 17.75 3.45 12.66
N GLU A 120 18.76 3.46 11.80
CA GLU A 120 18.75 4.20 10.52
C GLU A 120 17.65 3.68 9.59
N SER A 121 17.49 2.37 9.47
CA SER A 121 16.42 1.76 8.69
C SER A 121 15.04 2.14 9.22
N ALA A 122 14.87 2.16 10.55
CA ALA A 122 13.65 2.58 11.22
C ALA A 122 13.38 4.08 11.03
N ALA A 123 14.40 4.93 11.09
CA ALA A 123 14.29 6.36 10.82
C ALA A 123 13.85 6.60 9.38
N GLY A 124 14.44 5.93 8.40
CA GLY A 124 14.02 5.98 7.01
C GLY A 124 12.59 5.47 6.79
N ALA A 125 12.17 4.41 7.51
CA ALA A 125 10.80 3.93 7.49
C ALA A 125 9.82 4.96 8.08
N ARG A 126 10.21 5.64 9.17
CA ARG A 126 9.43 6.70 9.80
C ARG A 126 9.27 7.93 8.89
N GLU A 127 10.32 8.32 8.19
CA GLU A 127 10.27 9.42 7.23
C GLU A 127 9.35 9.07 6.05
N ARG A 128 9.49 7.87 5.50
CA ARG A 128 8.55 7.35 4.49
C ARG A 128 7.12 7.32 5.02
N LEU A 129 6.90 6.83 6.25
CA LEU A 129 5.57 6.83 6.87
C LEU A 129 5.03 8.26 7.01
N SER A 130 5.85 9.26 7.37
CA SER A 130 5.40 10.65 7.45
C SER A 130 5.00 11.20 6.08
N SER A 131 5.65 10.78 5.01
CA SER A 131 5.25 11.08 3.63
C SER A 131 4.00 10.31 3.21
N PHE A 132 3.75 9.13 3.79
CA PHE A 132 2.53 8.32 3.59
C PHE A 132 1.34 8.74 4.46
N LEU A 133 1.53 9.49 5.53
CA LEU A 133 0.42 9.95 6.40
C LEU A 133 -0.55 10.93 5.73
N GLY A 134 -0.18 11.45 4.54
CA GLY A 134 -1.10 12.05 3.58
C GLY A 134 -1.43 11.10 2.43
N ALA A 135 -1.09 9.81 2.57
CA ALA A 135 -1.15 8.84 1.50
C ALA A 135 -2.54 8.80 0.89
N ALA A 136 -2.51 8.99 -0.39
CA ALA A 136 -3.65 8.97 -1.26
C ALA A 136 -4.52 7.76 -0.96
N GLN A 137 -5.81 7.99 -0.94
CA GLN A 137 -6.83 6.97 -1.06
C GLN A 137 -6.51 6.09 -2.28
N PRO A 138 -6.94 4.82 -2.28
CA PRO A 138 -6.88 4.00 -3.48
C PRO A 138 -7.46 4.75 -4.69
N VAL A 139 -6.69 4.79 -5.77
CA VAL A 139 -7.12 5.38 -7.04
C VAL A 139 -7.14 4.26 -8.06
N TYR A 140 -8.28 4.07 -8.70
CA TYR A 140 -8.50 3.05 -9.71
C TYR A 140 -8.78 3.68 -11.05
N GLU A 141 -8.43 2.96 -12.12
CA GLU A 141 -8.80 3.28 -13.49
C GLU A 141 -9.57 2.10 -14.11
N ALA A 142 -10.50 2.40 -15.01
CA ALA A 142 -11.21 1.35 -15.74
C ALA A 142 -10.22 0.52 -16.56
N GLY A 143 -10.23 -0.79 -16.36
CA GLY A 143 -9.29 -1.73 -16.94
C GLY A 143 -8.15 -2.14 -16.02
N ASP A 144 -7.94 -1.49 -14.87
CA ASP A 144 -7.00 -2.01 -13.88
C ASP A 144 -7.36 -3.45 -13.53
N ARG A 145 -6.35 -4.33 -13.52
CA ARG A 145 -6.54 -5.73 -13.16
C ARG A 145 -5.43 -6.19 -12.23
N PHE A 146 -5.82 -6.81 -11.14
CA PHE A 146 -4.95 -7.31 -10.08
C PHE A 146 -4.98 -8.83 -10.09
N TYR A 147 -3.83 -9.48 -10.28
CA TYR A 147 -3.69 -10.93 -10.32
C TYR A 147 -3.10 -11.43 -9.01
N TYR A 148 -3.64 -12.52 -8.49
CA TYR A 148 -3.25 -13.08 -7.19
C TYR A 148 -2.68 -14.49 -7.29
N SER A 149 -2.00 -14.90 -6.22
CA SER A 149 -1.26 -16.17 -6.13
C SER A 149 -2.12 -17.43 -6.14
N ASP A 150 -3.41 -17.29 -5.90
CA ASP A 150 -4.38 -18.38 -6.00
C ASP A 150 -4.94 -18.55 -7.42
N GLY A 151 -4.45 -17.78 -8.39
CA GLY A 151 -4.91 -17.76 -9.78
C GLY A 151 -6.13 -16.87 -10.02
N SER A 152 -6.66 -16.25 -8.98
CA SER A 152 -7.76 -15.28 -9.12
C SER A 152 -7.28 -13.93 -9.63
N PHE A 153 -8.21 -13.16 -10.21
CA PHE A 153 -8.01 -11.76 -10.51
C PHE A 153 -9.22 -10.92 -10.15
N GLU A 154 -9.00 -9.63 -9.99
CA GLU A 154 -10.03 -8.60 -9.82
C GLU A 154 -9.80 -7.50 -10.85
N SER A 155 -10.82 -7.18 -11.65
CA SER A 155 -10.77 -6.14 -12.67
C SER A 155 -11.70 -4.99 -12.34
N VAL A 156 -11.25 -3.76 -12.56
CA VAL A 156 -12.06 -2.55 -12.53
C VAL A 156 -12.77 -2.40 -13.87
N LEU A 157 -14.09 -2.54 -13.90
CA LEU A 157 -14.87 -2.37 -15.14
C LEU A 157 -15.22 -0.91 -15.41
N SER A 158 -15.60 -0.17 -14.37
CA SER A 158 -15.97 1.25 -14.48
C SER A 158 -15.95 1.93 -13.12
N LEU A 159 -15.90 3.28 -13.15
CA LEU A 159 -15.99 4.14 -11.98
C LEU A 159 -17.10 5.16 -12.17
N ASP A 160 -17.91 5.38 -11.12
CA ASP A 160 -18.97 6.39 -11.10
C ASP A 160 -19.17 6.93 -9.68
N GLY A 161 -18.97 8.23 -9.48
CA GLY A 161 -19.29 8.94 -8.24
C GLY A 161 -18.65 8.36 -6.97
N GLY A 162 -17.42 7.86 -7.05
CA GLY A 162 -16.72 7.21 -5.95
C GLY A 162 -17.07 5.72 -5.77
N ARG A 163 -17.89 5.17 -6.66
CA ARG A 163 -18.19 3.75 -6.76
C ARG A 163 -17.31 3.10 -7.81
N VAL A 164 -16.92 1.87 -7.56
CA VAL A 164 -16.11 1.05 -8.45
C VAL A 164 -16.87 -0.23 -8.76
N LEU A 165 -17.10 -0.48 -10.06
CA LEU A 165 -17.64 -1.75 -10.51
C LEU A 165 -16.47 -2.70 -10.78
N TRP A 166 -16.46 -3.81 -10.07
CA TRP A 166 -15.47 -4.87 -10.16
C TRP A 166 -16.03 -6.11 -10.83
N GLU A 167 -15.15 -6.85 -11.46
CA GLU A 167 -15.38 -8.22 -11.92
C GLU A 167 -14.24 -9.12 -11.43
N SER A 168 -14.57 -10.23 -10.82
CA SER A 168 -13.61 -11.25 -10.37
C SER A 168 -13.52 -12.38 -11.38
N SER A 169 -12.44 -13.19 -11.28
CA SER A 169 -12.18 -14.34 -12.19
C SER A 169 -13.27 -15.39 -12.24
N ASP A 170 -14.09 -15.51 -11.19
CA ASP A 170 -15.25 -16.40 -11.11
C ASP A 170 -16.53 -15.81 -11.75
N GLY A 171 -16.42 -14.65 -12.41
CA GLY A 171 -17.54 -13.94 -13.00
C GLY A 171 -18.39 -13.14 -12.02
N THR A 172 -18.02 -13.12 -10.74
CA THR A 172 -18.70 -12.27 -9.74
C THR A 172 -18.50 -10.81 -10.08
N ARG A 173 -19.60 -10.06 -10.20
CA ARG A 173 -19.60 -8.60 -10.32
C ARG A 173 -20.03 -7.98 -9.01
N ARG A 174 -19.27 -6.98 -8.56
CA ARG A 174 -19.58 -6.23 -7.35
C ARG A 174 -19.43 -4.72 -7.56
N THR A 175 -20.40 -3.98 -7.03
CA THR A 175 -20.28 -2.54 -6.86
C THR A 175 -19.77 -2.25 -5.47
N ALA A 176 -18.65 -1.58 -5.34
CA ALA A 176 -18.03 -1.22 -4.07
C ALA A 176 -17.68 0.27 -4.05
N LEU A 177 -17.35 0.79 -2.88
CA LEU A 177 -16.68 2.08 -2.77
C LEU A 177 -15.18 1.92 -3.10
N TRP A 178 -14.50 3.02 -3.34
CA TRP A 178 -13.04 3.03 -3.52
C TRP A 178 -12.30 2.44 -2.30
N ASN A 179 -12.89 2.53 -1.11
CA ASN A 179 -12.35 1.99 0.12
C ASN A 179 -12.59 0.48 0.19
N PHE A 180 -11.58 -0.31 -0.17
CA PHE A 180 -11.63 -1.77 -0.22
C PHE A 180 -11.85 -2.44 1.16
N VAL A 181 -11.68 -1.70 2.26
CA VAL A 181 -11.96 -2.23 3.62
C VAL A 181 -13.47 -2.39 3.84
N LEU A 182 -14.27 -1.53 3.23
CA LEU A 182 -15.73 -1.62 3.32
C LEU A 182 -16.25 -2.78 2.46
N PRO A 183 -17.28 -3.49 2.92
CA PRO A 183 -17.91 -4.52 2.12
C PRO A 183 -18.54 -3.93 0.85
N PRO A 184 -18.73 -4.75 -0.20
CA PRO A 184 -19.35 -4.26 -1.42
C PRO A 184 -20.79 -3.80 -1.18
N LEU A 185 -21.21 -2.74 -1.84
CA LEU A 185 -22.60 -2.24 -1.79
C LEU A 185 -23.59 -3.26 -2.36
N SER A 186 -23.17 -3.98 -3.41
CA SER A 186 -23.92 -5.08 -4.00
C SER A 186 -23.00 -6.02 -4.75
N TRP A 187 -23.42 -7.26 -4.90
CA TRP A 187 -22.73 -8.24 -5.75
C TRP A 187 -23.73 -9.20 -6.39
N TYR A 188 -23.31 -9.80 -7.48
CA TYR A 188 -24.02 -10.83 -8.21
C TYR A 188 -23.03 -11.86 -8.75
N SER A 189 -23.35 -13.14 -8.59
CA SER A 189 -22.62 -14.29 -9.14
C SER A 189 -23.59 -15.39 -9.56
N GLU A 190 -23.08 -16.46 -10.15
CA GLU A 190 -23.87 -17.66 -10.43
C GLU A 190 -24.41 -18.34 -9.15
N HIS A 191 -23.73 -18.12 -8.01
CA HIS A 191 -24.03 -18.77 -6.74
C HIS A 191 -24.90 -17.94 -5.82
N GLY A 192 -25.19 -16.69 -6.19
CA GLY A 192 -26.01 -15.82 -5.37
C GLY A 192 -25.78 -14.35 -5.62
N SER A 193 -26.49 -13.54 -4.87
CA SER A 193 -26.38 -12.09 -4.92
C SER A 193 -26.59 -11.51 -3.52
N GLY A 194 -26.27 -10.25 -3.36
CA GLY A 194 -26.52 -9.58 -2.10
C GLY A 194 -26.26 -8.09 -2.16
N SER A 195 -26.62 -7.43 -1.09
CA SER A 195 -26.35 -6.01 -0.88
C SER A 195 -25.99 -5.76 0.57
N THR A 196 -25.09 -4.80 0.81
CA THR A 196 -24.76 -4.36 2.16
C THR A 196 -24.66 -2.85 2.23
N GLU A 197 -24.87 -2.34 3.43
CA GLU A 197 -24.70 -0.95 3.81
C GLU A 197 -23.93 -0.88 5.13
N ALA A 198 -22.89 -0.08 5.17
CA ALA A 198 -22.13 0.20 6.38
C ALA A 198 -22.58 1.51 6.99
N ASP A 199 -22.79 1.55 8.31
CA ASP A 199 -23.19 2.75 9.08
C ASP A 199 -22.00 3.68 9.36
N THR A 200 -21.15 3.87 8.36
CA THR A 200 -19.92 4.67 8.48
C THR A 200 -19.66 5.51 7.24
N SER A 201 -18.70 6.44 7.36
CA SER A 201 -18.26 7.26 6.23
C SER A 201 -17.48 6.42 5.19
N PRO A 202 -17.62 6.73 3.88
CA PRO A 202 -16.82 6.10 2.82
C PRO A 202 -15.31 6.20 3.02
N ASP A 203 -14.83 7.22 3.72
CA ASP A 203 -13.43 7.49 4.01
C ASP A 203 -12.98 7.01 5.40
N VAL A 204 -13.79 6.14 6.05
CA VAL A 204 -13.41 5.53 7.32
C VAL A 204 -12.00 4.94 7.24
N LEU A 205 -11.18 5.18 8.28
CA LEU A 205 -9.76 4.87 8.39
C LEU A 205 -8.83 5.80 7.61
N TRP A 206 -9.25 6.50 6.56
CA TRP A 206 -8.41 7.43 5.81
C TRP A 206 -8.45 8.86 6.36
N PRO A 207 -7.30 9.56 6.39
CA PRO A 207 -5.97 9.06 6.06
C PRO A 207 -5.49 8.00 7.06
N LEU A 208 -4.82 6.95 6.56
CA LEU A 208 -4.36 5.86 7.39
C LEU A 208 -3.34 6.34 8.43
N LYS A 209 -3.68 6.22 9.71
CA LYS A 209 -2.80 6.58 10.83
C LYS A 209 -2.60 5.36 11.74
N PRO A 210 -1.36 4.93 11.99
CA PRO A 210 -1.09 3.82 12.89
C PRO A 210 -1.76 4.01 14.26
N GLY A 211 -2.40 2.95 14.75
CA GLY A 211 -3.13 2.96 16.01
C GLY A 211 -4.59 3.43 15.89
N THR A 212 -5.03 3.93 14.73
CA THR A 212 -6.44 4.25 14.51
C THR A 212 -7.29 2.98 14.62
N GLU A 213 -8.33 3.04 15.43
CA GLU A 213 -9.34 1.99 15.55
C GLU A 213 -10.72 2.57 15.25
N VAL A 214 -11.51 1.84 14.48
CA VAL A 214 -12.89 2.19 14.16
C VAL A 214 -13.80 0.99 14.32
N ARG A 215 -15.04 1.25 14.67
CA ARG A 215 -16.11 0.25 14.77
C ARG A 215 -17.31 0.74 14.00
N PHE A 216 -17.92 -0.14 13.24
CA PHE A 216 -19.13 0.14 12.49
C PHE A 216 -19.94 -1.14 12.30
N ALA A 217 -21.24 -0.98 12.05
CA ALA A 217 -22.12 -2.06 11.70
C ALA A 217 -22.30 -2.13 10.18
N VAL A 218 -22.54 -3.34 9.70
CA VAL A 218 -22.89 -3.64 8.32
C VAL A 218 -24.19 -4.41 8.32
N SER A 219 -25.21 -3.86 7.68
CA SER A 219 -26.48 -4.53 7.45
C SER A 219 -26.68 -4.82 5.98
N GLY A 220 -27.51 -5.80 5.66
CA GLY A 220 -27.78 -6.13 4.28
C GLY A 220 -28.62 -7.38 4.10
N THR A 221 -28.60 -7.87 2.86
CA THR A 221 -29.31 -9.09 2.46
C THR A 221 -28.40 -9.97 1.63
N LEU A 222 -28.53 -11.28 1.81
CA LEU A 222 -27.87 -12.30 1.04
C LEU A 222 -28.94 -13.18 0.39
N MET A 223 -28.80 -13.44 -0.89
CA MET A 223 -29.61 -14.41 -1.65
C MET A 223 -28.65 -15.51 -2.12
N GLU A 224 -28.51 -16.54 -1.34
CA GLU A 224 -27.91 -17.80 -1.76
C GLU A 224 -29.03 -18.65 -2.39
N SER A 225 -28.77 -19.73 -3.00
CA SER A 225 -29.57 -20.75 -3.73
C SER A 225 -31.09 -20.90 -3.41
N GLY A 226 -31.74 -19.93 -2.78
CA GLY A 226 -33.15 -19.95 -2.38
C GLY A 226 -33.92 -18.66 -2.72
N PRO A 227 -35.28 -18.70 -2.75
CA PRO A 227 -36.10 -17.56 -3.12
C PRO A 227 -36.21 -16.46 -2.05
N ASN A 228 -35.73 -16.72 -0.82
CA ASN A 228 -35.90 -15.79 0.29
C ASN A 228 -34.55 -15.13 0.63
N PRO A 229 -34.50 -13.78 0.68
CA PRO A 229 -33.30 -13.09 1.12
C PRO A 229 -33.05 -13.31 2.63
N GLU A 230 -31.83 -13.62 2.97
CA GLU A 230 -31.39 -13.74 4.36
C GLU A 230 -30.82 -12.39 4.85
N PRO A 231 -31.27 -11.87 6.00
CA PRO A 231 -30.71 -10.66 6.55
C PRO A 231 -29.29 -10.91 7.07
N VAL A 232 -28.42 -9.96 6.77
CA VAL A 232 -27.03 -9.96 7.25
C VAL A 232 -26.86 -8.80 8.23
N PHE A 233 -26.26 -9.07 9.37
CA PHE A 233 -25.83 -8.04 10.31
C PHE A 233 -24.48 -8.40 10.90
N ASP A 234 -23.47 -7.62 10.56
CA ASP A 234 -22.09 -7.82 10.99
C ASP A 234 -21.59 -6.60 11.78
N LEU A 235 -20.86 -6.85 12.88
CA LEU A 235 -20.11 -5.83 13.60
C LEU A 235 -18.64 -5.91 13.20
N TRP A 236 -18.09 -4.80 12.72
CA TRP A 236 -16.73 -4.66 12.30
C TRP A 236 -15.90 -3.86 13.30
N ASN A 237 -14.73 -4.37 13.63
CA ASN A 237 -13.72 -3.65 14.42
C ASN A 237 -12.41 -3.65 13.64
N CYS A 238 -12.03 -2.50 13.12
CA CYS A 238 -10.86 -2.35 12.26
C CYS A 238 -9.77 -1.53 12.93
N ARG A 239 -8.51 -1.94 12.72
CA ARG A 239 -7.33 -1.27 13.24
C ARG A 239 -6.29 -1.08 12.16
N VAL A 240 -5.69 0.11 12.12
CA VAL A 240 -4.53 0.44 11.29
C VAL A 240 -3.25 0.18 12.09
N HIS A 241 -2.32 -0.59 11.51
CA HIS A 241 -1.02 -0.90 12.11
C HIS A 241 0.09 0.01 11.60
N SER A 242 1.27 -0.10 12.20
CA SER A 242 2.46 0.61 11.75
C SER A 242 2.92 0.14 10.38
N LEU A 243 3.61 1.02 9.66
CA LEU A 243 4.26 0.70 8.38
C LEU A 243 5.12 -0.55 8.51
N THR A 244 4.99 -1.45 7.57
CA THR A 244 5.81 -2.64 7.46
C THR A 244 6.28 -2.84 6.02
N ARG A 245 7.28 -3.67 5.84
CA ARG A 245 7.76 -4.06 4.52
C ARG A 245 7.24 -5.45 4.19
N THR A 246 6.47 -5.57 3.10
CA THR A 246 5.83 -6.81 2.70
C THR A 246 6.38 -7.27 1.36
N THR A 247 6.79 -8.54 1.30
CA THR A 247 7.24 -9.19 0.08
C THR A 247 6.15 -10.13 -0.43
N VAL A 248 5.81 -9.97 -1.69
CA VAL A 248 4.88 -10.82 -2.46
C VAL A 248 5.51 -11.18 -3.80
N PRO A 249 4.96 -12.10 -4.60
CA PRO A 249 5.52 -12.42 -5.93
C PRO A 249 5.81 -11.19 -6.79
N ALA A 250 4.92 -10.20 -6.82
CA ALA A 250 5.08 -8.95 -7.59
C ALA A 250 6.26 -8.08 -7.12
N GLY A 251 6.78 -8.25 -5.90
CA GLY A 251 7.90 -7.45 -5.38
C GLY A 251 7.84 -7.22 -3.87
N THR A 252 8.66 -6.28 -3.42
CA THR A 252 8.72 -5.86 -2.01
C THR A 252 8.30 -4.40 -1.88
N PHE A 253 7.33 -4.13 -1.01
CA PHE A 253 6.68 -2.82 -0.88
C PHE A 253 6.62 -2.39 0.57
N ASP A 254 6.66 -1.09 0.79
CA ASP A 254 6.24 -0.50 2.06
C ASP A 254 4.70 -0.54 2.13
N THR A 255 4.15 -1.13 3.19
CA THR A 255 2.70 -1.34 3.35
C THR A 255 2.20 -0.87 4.69
N VAL A 256 0.94 -0.47 4.73
CA VAL A 256 0.20 -0.22 5.97
C VAL A 256 -0.78 -1.37 6.18
N PRO A 257 -0.54 -2.22 7.19
CA PRO A 257 -1.48 -3.31 7.49
C PRO A 257 -2.75 -2.74 8.11
N ILE A 258 -3.90 -3.26 7.66
CA ILE A 258 -5.22 -2.97 8.20
C ILE A 258 -5.86 -4.30 8.58
N THR A 259 -6.23 -4.47 9.84
CA THR A 259 -6.88 -5.70 10.32
C THR A 259 -8.29 -5.38 10.78
N CYS A 260 -9.28 -6.08 10.25
CA CYS A 260 -10.67 -6.01 10.69
C CYS A 260 -11.11 -7.36 11.25
N THR A 261 -11.67 -7.32 12.46
CA THR A 261 -12.40 -8.46 13.04
C THR A 261 -13.87 -8.26 12.79
N VAL A 262 -14.51 -9.27 12.21
CA VAL A 262 -15.92 -9.26 11.83
C VAL A 262 -16.68 -10.27 12.67
N PHE A 263 -17.78 -9.85 13.27
CA PHE A 263 -18.64 -10.68 14.09
C PHE A 263 -20.04 -10.72 13.47
N ARG A 264 -20.43 -11.87 12.91
CA ARG A 264 -21.80 -12.08 12.44
C ARG A 264 -22.79 -12.16 13.61
N GLN A 265 -23.87 -11.40 13.54
CA GLN A 265 -24.92 -11.39 14.57
C GLN A 265 -26.15 -12.17 14.11
N PRO A 266 -26.93 -12.75 15.06
CA PRO A 266 -26.52 -13.15 16.42
C PRO A 266 -25.69 -14.44 16.37
N ASN A 267 -24.67 -14.56 17.20
CA ASN A 267 -23.91 -15.79 17.44
C ASN A 267 -23.21 -16.42 16.20
N GLY A 268 -23.02 -15.65 15.13
CA GLY A 268 -22.31 -16.12 13.95
C GLY A 268 -20.80 -16.22 14.16
N PRO A 269 -20.10 -16.84 13.21
CA PRO A 269 -18.65 -17.00 13.30
C PRO A 269 -17.92 -15.68 13.32
N LYS A 270 -16.84 -15.65 14.09
CA LYS A 270 -15.85 -14.57 14.03
C LYS A 270 -14.87 -14.87 12.91
N ARG A 271 -14.57 -13.87 12.09
CA ARG A 271 -13.46 -13.93 11.13
C ARG A 271 -12.58 -12.68 11.25
N THR A 272 -11.33 -12.81 10.84
CA THR A 272 -10.41 -11.67 10.79
C THR A 272 -9.90 -11.53 9.35
N ILE A 273 -9.88 -10.32 8.85
CA ILE A 273 -9.34 -10.00 7.53
C ILE A 273 -8.19 -9.01 7.72
N THR A 274 -7.04 -9.33 7.17
CA THR A 274 -5.88 -8.44 7.19
C THR A 274 -5.48 -8.10 5.77
N TRP A 275 -5.44 -6.81 5.45
CA TRP A 275 -4.93 -6.29 4.19
C TRP A 275 -3.56 -5.63 4.41
N GLN A 276 -2.64 -5.85 3.49
CA GLN A 276 -1.37 -5.12 3.38
C GLN A 276 -1.52 -4.09 2.26
N TYR A 277 -1.94 -2.88 2.62
CA TYR A 277 -2.12 -1.79 1.66
C TYR A 277 -0.77 -1.22 1.24
N ALA A 278 -0.48 -1.17 -0.06
CA ALA A 278 0.72 -0.57 -0.64
C ALA A 278 0.36 0.75 -1.33
N PRO A 279 0.66 1.92 -0.76
CA PRO A 279 0.32 3.21 -1.37
C PRO A 279 0.92 3.41 -2.76
N ALA A 280 2.12 2.88 -3.01
CA ALA A 280 2.75 2.95 -4.34
C ALA A 280 1.95 2.22 -5.43
N VAL A 281 1.22 1.15 -5.06
CA VAL A 281 0.35 0.38 -5.96
C VAL A 281 -1.07 0.96 -5.98
N GLY A 282 -1.47 1.63 -4.90
CA GLY A 282 -2.84 2.14 -4.72
C GLY A 282 -3.87 1.07 -4.35
N HIS A 283 -3.41 -0.13 -3.96
CA HIS A 283 -4.26 -1.26 -3.61
C HIS A 283 -3.58 -2.14 -2.56
N TYR A 284 -4.31 -3.12 -1.98
CA TYR A 284 -3.67 -4.13 -1.15
C TYR A 284 -2.87 -5.12 -2.02
N ILE A 285 -1.70 -5.47 -1.55
CA ILE A 285 -0.83 -6.46 -2.22
C ILE A 285 -0.87 -7.83 -1.57
N LYS A 286 -1.46 -7.92 -0.39
CA LYS A 286 -1.70 -9.17 0.32
C LYS A 286 -2.97 -9.04 1.15
N ARG A 287 -3.78 -10.07 1.13
CA ARG A 287 -4.95 -10.22 2.00
C ARG A 287 -4.89 -11.59 2.66
N ILE A 288 -5.19 -11.62 3.96
CA ILE A 288 -5.26 -12.85 4.75
C ILE A 288 -6.63 -12.89 5.38
N ASP A 289 -7.42 -13.88 5.02
CA ASP A 289 -8.67 -14.20 5.70
C ASP A 289 -8.39 -15.29 6.74
N THR A 290 -8.71 -15.03 8.00
CA THR A 290 -8.60 -15.96 9.11
C THR A 290 -9.99 -16.30 9.59
N SER A 291 -10.40 -17.54 9.40
CA SER A 291 -11.69 -18.03 9.88
C SER A 291 -11.72 -18.24 11.39
N GLY A 292 -12.91 -18.49 11.95
CA GLY A 292 -13.09 -18.64 13.41
C GLY A 292 -12.34 -19.80 14.04
N ASP A 293 -11.97 -20.81 13.27
CA ASP A 293 -11.13 -21.95 13.65
C ASP A 293 -9.63 -21.69 13.54
N GLY A 294 -9.24 -20.45 13.13
CA GLY A 294 -7.86 -20.03 12.97
C GLY A 294 -7.20 -20.40 11.64
N LYS A 295 -7.95 -20.99 10.69
CA LYS A 295 -7.43 -21.27 9.36
C LYS A 295 -7.20 -19.96 8.60
N GLU A 296 -5.99 -19.78 8.09
CA GLU A 296 -5.59 -18.64 7.27
C GLU A 296 -5.64 -19.00 5.78
N THR A 297 -6.17 -18.06 5.00
CA THR A 297 -6.18 -18.15 3.55
C THR A 297 -5.53 -16.87 3.00
N PRO A 298 -4.22 -16.89 2.72
CA PRO A 298 -3.52 -15.76 2.14
C PRO A 298 -3.71 -15.73 0.62
N ILE A 299 -3.92 -14.53 0.08
CA ILE A 299 -3.75 -14.23 -1.34
C ILE A 299 -2.70 -13.13 -1.48
N GLU A 300 -1.82 -13.25 -2.45
CA GLU A 300 -0.67 -12.36 -2.65
C GLU A 300 -0.65 -11.86 -4.09
N LEU A 301 -0.31 -10.58 -4.27
CA LEU A 301 -0.25 -9.97 -5.59
C LEU A 301 0.88 -10.58 -6.42
N VAL A 302 0.52 -11.06 -7.61
CA VAL A 302 1.44 -11.57 -8.64
C VAL A 302 1.75 -10.47 -9.66
N GLY A 303 0.75 -9.65 -10.00
CA GLY A 303 0.95 -8.54 -10.90
C GLY A 303 -0.27 -7.63 -11.01
N VAL A 304 -0.03 -6.44 -11.56
CA VAL A 304 -1.06 -5.46 -11.90
C VAL A 304 -0.93 -5.16 -13.39
N GLU A 305 -2.00 -5.37 -14.12
CA GLU A 305 -2.11 -4.91 -15.50
C GLU A 305 -2.46 -3.42 -15.51
N LEU A 306 -1.78 -2.66 -16.36
CA LEU A 306 -2.11 -1.26 -16.54
C LEU A 306 -3.53 -1.11 -17.05
N GLY A 307 -4.30 -0.26 -16.40
CA GLY A 307 -5.62 0.18 -16.84
C GLY A 307 -5.56 0.73 -18.26
N GLY A 308 -6.72 1.08 -18.77
CA GLY A 308 -6.78 1.70 -20.09
C GLY A 308 -7.71 0.97 -21.04
N ARG A 309 -8.72 0.30 -20.50
CA ARG A 309 -9.78 -0.31 -21.33
C ARG A 309 -10.37 0.66 -22.33
N ASP A 310 -10.53 1.93 -21.92
CA ASP A 310 -11.09 3.00 -22.74
C ASP A 310 -10.03 3.78 -23.55
N TRP A 311 -8.77 3.35 -23.48
CA TRP A 311 -7.69 3.99 -24.24
C TRP A 311 -7.83 3.68 -25.74
N PRO A 312 -7.45 4.65 -26.61
CA PRO A 312 -7.41 4.39 -28.04
C PRO A 312 -6.56 3.15 -28.39
N ALA A 313 -6.97 2.38 -29.38
CA ALA A 313 -6.27 1.16 -29.79
C ALA A 313 -4.77 1.41 -30.05
N ALA A 314 -4.42 2.53 -30.68
CA ALA A 314 -3.02 2.89 -30.94
C ALA A 314 -2.20 3.08 -29.65
N VAL A 315 -2.82 3.59 -28.58
CA VAL A 315 -2.19 3.73 -27.26
C VAL A 315 -1.92 2.35 -26.65
N ARG A 316 -2.91 1.47 -26.69
CA ARG A 316 -2.79 0.11 -26.16
C ARG A 316 -1.73 -0.69 -26.91
N THR A 317 -1.75 -0.66 -28.25
CA THR A 317 -0.72 -1.35 -29.07
C THR A 317 0.69 -0.81 -28.81
N GLY A 318 0.83 0.52 -28.68
CA GLY A 318 2.15 1.11 -28.41
C GLY A 318 2.68 0.78 -27.03
N LEU A 319 1.80 0.71 -26.02
CA LEU A 319 2.18 0.32 -24.66
C LEU A 319 2.55 -1.16 -24.61
N ASP A 320 1.76 -2.03 -25.26
CA ASP A 320 2.06 -3.45 -25.34
C ASP A 320 3.43 -3.69 -26.02
N TRP A 321 3.69 -3.03 -27.12
CA TRP A 321 5.02 -3.08 -27.75
C TRP A 321 6.14 -2.65 -26.77
N ALA A 322 5.97 -1.55 -26.05
CA ALA A 322 6.96 -1.09 -25.09
C ALA A 322 7.16 -2.10 -23.94
N PHE A 323 6.08 -2.75 -23.50
CA PHE A 323 6.14 -3.80 -22.49
C PHE A 323 6.90 -5.03 -22.97
N GLN A 324 6.59 -5.55 -24.17
CA GLN A 324 7.29 -6.67 -24.77
C GLN A 324 8.79 -6.35 -24.96
N HIS A 325 9.09 -5.16 -25.48
CA HIS A 325 10.47 -4.72 -25.71
C HIS A 325 11.27 -4.62 -24.39
N ALA A 326 10.68 -4.04 -23.35
CA ALA A 326 11.35 -3.90 -22.05
C ALA A 326 11.68 -5.28 -21.44
N LEU A 327 10.81 -6.26 -21.60
CA LEU A 327 11.02 -7.59 -21.06
C LEU A 327 11.90 -8.49 -21.91
N GLU A 328 11.97 -8.28 -23.22
CA GLU A 328 12.76 -9.11 -24.12
C GLU A 328 14.22 -8.63 -24.21
N GLU A 329 14.43 -7.36 -24.47
CA GLU A 329 15.74 -6.85 -24.90
C GLU A 329 16.51 -6.12 -23.80
N GLU A 330 15.82 -5.62 -22.76
CA GLU A 330 16.52 -4.84 -21.76
C GLU A 330 17.14 -5.70 -20.65
N SER A 331 18.38 -5.37 -20.31
CA SER A 331 19.02 -5.93 -19.14
C SER A 331 18.36 -5.36 -17.87
N SER A 332 18.35 -6.16 -16.80
CA SER A 332 17.83 -5.73 -15.50
C SER A 332 18.36 -4.37 -15.07
N GLY A 333 17.46 -3.48 -14.67
CA GLY A 333 17.78 -2.14 -14.20
C GLY A 333 17.76 -1.05 -15.28
N LYS A 334 17.43 -1.39 -16.53
CA LYS A 334 17.11 -0.40 -17.56
C LYS A 334 15.62 -0.24 -17.74
N ASN A 335 15.17 0.98 -18.05
CA ASN A 335 13.79 1.27 -18.32
C ASN A 335 13.54 1.67 -19.77
N VAL A 336 12.37 1.28 -20.27
CA VAL A 336 11.81 1.76 -21.53
C VAL A 336 10.80 2.84 -21.19
N GLN A 337 11.01 4.05 -21.73
CA GLN A 337 10.05 5.15 -21.61
C GLN A 337 9.09 5.13 -22.79
N TRP A 338 7.82 5.25 -22.49
CA TRP A 338 6.76 5.34 -23.48
C TRP A 338 5.87 6.54 -23.21
N GLU A 339 5.58 7.30 -24.26
CA GLU A 339 4.73 8.49 -24.21
C GLU A 339 3.79 8.50 -25.42
N SER A 340 2.61 9.08 -25.25
CA SER A 340 1.65 9.27 -26.31
C SER A 340 0.90 10.58 -26.13
N SER A 341 0.68 11.31 -27.23
CA SER A 341 -0.15 12.53 -27.20
C SER A 341 -1.61 12.27 -26.82
N ALA A 342 -2.08 11.03 -26.97
CA ALA A 342 -3.44 10.61 -26.62
C ALA A 342 -3.59 10.16 -25.15
N LEU A 343 -2.47 10.03 -24.42
CA LEU A 343 -2.43 9.71 -22.98
C LEU A 343 -1.48 10.70 -22.30
N PRO A 344 -2.00 11.74 -21.60
CA PRO A 344 -1.15 12.68 -20.89
C PRO A 344 -0.26 11.98 -19.85
N GLY A 345 1.01 12.42 -19.79
CA GLY A 345 2.02 11.82 -18.92
C GLY A 345 2.91 10.81 -19.63
N ARG A 346 3.67 10.04 -18.84
CA ARG A 346 4.58 9.00 -19.37
C ARG A 346 4.47 7.71 -18.58
N ILE A 347 4.87 6.63 -19.22
CA ILE A 347 5.00 5.30 -18.61
C ILE A 347 6.45 4.85 -18.74
N GLU A 348 7.03 4.40 -17.64
CA GLU A 348 8.36 3.83 -17.58
C GLU A 348 8.23 2.35 -17.23
N ILE A 349 8.79 1.45 -18.04
CA ILE A 349 8.73 0.00 -17.85
C ILE A 349 10.15 -0.51 -17.62
N GLU A 350 10.36 -1.18 -16.49
CA GLU A 350 11.66 -1.70 -16.07
C GLU A 350 11.58 -3.22 -15.86
N ALA A 351 12.49 -3.97 -16.46
CA ALA A 351 12.71 -5.37 -16.14
C ALA A 351 13.62 -5.47 -14.92
N LEU A 352 13.12 -6.10 -13.84
CA LEU A 352 13.80 -6.19 -12.54
C LEU A 352 14.62 -7.48 -12.35
N GLY A 353 14.65 -8.36 -13.37
CA GLY A 353 15.39 -9.61 -13.39
C GLY A 353 14.53 -10.85 -13.45
N ASP A 354 15.18 -11.95 -13.76
CA ASP A 354 14.55 -13.25 -13.92
C ASP A 354 14.07 -13.80 -12.57
N VAL A 355 12.97 -14.54 -12.58
CA VAL A 355 12.37 -15.14 -11.40
C VAL A 355 11.82 -16.54 -11.73
N ASP A 356 12.03 -17.48 -10.82
CA ASP A 356 11.35 -18.78 -10.90
C ASP A 356 9.91 -18.62 -10.39
N PHE A 357 8.95 -18.83 -11.28
CA PHE A 357 7.53 -18.75 -10.96
C PHE A 357 6.76 -19.87 -11.68
N GLY A 358 6.19 -20.78 -10.92
CA GLY A 358 5.36 -21.88 -11.45
C GLY A 358 6.09 -22.96 -12.25
N GLY A 359 7.43 -22.95 -12.27
CA GLY A 359 8.27 -24.10 -12.67
C GLY A 359 8.45 -24.35 -14.16
N ASN A 360 7.89 -23.56 -15.10
CA ASN A 360 7.87 -23.97 -16.51
C ASN A 360 8.20 -22.90 -17.57
N ALA A 361 8.40 -21.67 -17.22
CA ALA A 361 8.61 -20.62 -18.23
C ALA A 361 9.70 -19.67 -17.83
N ALA A 362 10.34 -19.02 -18.81
CA ALA A 362 11.12 -17.84 -18.56
C ALA A 362 10.21 -16.76 -18.00
N CYS A 363 10.38 -16.39 -16.73
CA CYS A 363 9.61 -15.36 -16.08
C CYS A 363 10.51 -14.22 -15.62
N ARG A 364 10.04 -13.00 -15.72
CA ARG A 364 10.73 -11.78 -15.28
C ARG A 364 9.85 -10.97 -14.37
N ARG A 365 10.44 -10.42 -13.31
CA ARG A 365 9.79 -9.39 -12.52
C ARG A 365 9.93 -8.05 -13.23
N PHE A 366 8.85 -7.26 -13.21
CA PHE A 366 8.83 -5.92 -13.80
C PHE A 366 8.16 -4.90 -12.88
N ALA A 367 8.40 -3.64 -13.17
CA ALA A 367 7.61 -2.53 -12.66
C ALA A 367 7.31 -1.57 -13.79
N ALA A 368 6.03 -1.34 -14.08
CA ALA A 368 5.62 -0.23 -14.92
C ALA A 368 5.22 0.94 -14.01
N THR A 369 5.78 2.12 -14.24
CA THR A 369 5.50 3.32 -13.50
C THR A 369 4.83 4.33 -14.39
N ARG A 370 3.60 4.69 -14.08
CA ARG A 370 2.90 5.78 -14.74
C ARG A 370 3.10 7.07 -13.98
N PHE A 371 3.38 8.13 -14.69
CA PHE A 371 3.37 9.50 -14.22
C PHE A 371 2.24 10.21 -14.97
N ASP A 372 1.27 10.76 -14.27
CA ASP A 372 0.22 11.56 -14.90
C ASP A 372 0.72 12.96 -15.28
N ALA A 373 -0.18 13.81 -15.80
CA ALA A 373 0.16 15.17 -16.21
C ALA A 373 0.59 16.05 -15.02
N GLU A 374 0.13 15.77 -13.83
CA GLU A 374 0.45 16.43 -12.57
C GLU A 374 1.73 15.87 -11.93
N GLY A 375 2.30 14.80 -12.49
CA GLY A 375 3.50 14.14 -11.99
C GLY A 375 3.24 13.16 -10.85
N LEU A 376 1.99 12.83 -10.56
CA LEU A 376 1.65 11.78 -9.61
C LEU A 376 2.11 10.42 -10.15
N LYS A 377 2.72 9.65 -9.27
CA LYS A 377 3.34 8.37 -9.59
C LYS A 377 2.49 7.22 -9.11
N ARG A 378 2.19 6.28 -10.01
CA ARG A 378 1.57 5.00 -9.68
C ARG A 378 2.41 3.86 -10.25
N VAL A 379 2.61 2.81 -9.45
CA VAL A 379 3.41 1.64 -9.84
C VAL A 379 2.49 0.45 -10.10
N TYR A 380 2.71 -0.20 -11.22
CA TYR A 380 2.08 -1.44 -11.66
C TYR A 380 3.15 -2.53 -11.68
N PRO A 381 3.37 -3.20 -10.55
CA PRO A 381 4.40 -4.23 -10.44
C PRO A 381 3.87 -5.58 -10.89
N GLY A 382 4.76 -6.49 -11.28
CA GLY A 382 4.34 -7.85 -11.55
C GLY A 382 5.45 -8.80 -11.91
N ILE A 383 5.03 -10.04 -12.12
CA ILE A 383 5.77 -11.08 -12.83
C ILE A 383 5.12 -11.22 -14.20
N ALA A 384 5.91 -11.24 -15.25
CA ALA A 384 5.48 -11.66 -16.56
C ALA A 384 6.24 -12.92 -16.95
N CYS A 385 5.55 -13.88 -17.53
CA CYS A 385 6.12 -15.11 -18.05
C CYS A 385 5.95 -15.15 -19.56
N ARG A 386 6.95 -15.71 -20.24
CA ARG A 386 6.94 -15.87 -21.69
C ARG A 386 6.14 -17.10 -22.05
N ASP A 387 5.14 -16.96 -22.90
CA ASP A 387 4.34 -18.07 -23.39
C ASP A 387 5.04 -18.86 -24.52
N ALA A 388 4.37 -19.87 -25.06
CA ALA A 388 4.89 -20.72 -26.14
C ALA A 388 5.09 -19.95 -27.45
N ASP A 389 4.37 -18.87 -27.65
CA ASP A 389 4.46 -17.98 -28.84
C ASP A 389 5.52 -16.89 -28.65
N GLY A 390 6.17 -16.86 -27.48
CA GLY A 390 7.22 -15.93 -27.14
C GLY A 390 6.72 -14.61 -26.58
N VAL A 391 5.45 -14.49 -26.24
CA VAL A 391 4.82 -13.26 -25.73
C VAL A 391 4.90 -13.22 -24.20
N TRP A 392 5.28 -12.07 -23.66
CA TRP A 392 5.30 -11.82 -22.22
C TRP A 392 3.93 -11.43 -21.72
N ALA A 393 3.40 -12.17 -20.74
CA ALA A 393 2.11 -11.90 -20.10
C ALA A 393 2.17 -12.14 -18.60
N VAL A 394 1.34 -11.42 -17.83
CA VAL A 394 1.17 -11.70 -16.40
C VAL A 394 0.49 -13.06 -16.24
N PRO A 395 1.01 -13.99 -15.42
CA PRO A 395 0.40 -15.28 -15.21
C PRO A 395 -1.04 -15.18 -14.70
N GLY A 396 -1.98 -15.86 -15.34
CA GLY A 396 -3.42 -15.76 -15.12
C GLY A 396 -4.16 -15.12 -16.30
N ASP A 397 -3.46 -14.50 -17.24
CA ASP A 397 -4.03 -13.87 -18.44
C ASP A 397 -3.82 -14.69 -19.72
N GLN A 398 -3.39 -15.95 -19.59
CA GLN A 398 -3.04 -16.79 -20.76
C GLN A 398 -4.19 -17.02 -21.75
N ASP A 399 -5.43 -16.79 -21.34
CA ASP A 399 -6.60 -16.92 -22.22
C ASP A 399 -6.87 -15.68 -23.08
N ARG A 400 -6.34 -14.51 -22.68
CA ARG A 400 -6.61 -13.22 -23.33
C ARG A 400 -5.70 -12.93 -24.51
N ALA A 401 -4.44 -13.32 -24.43
CA ALA A 401 -3.48 -13.18 -25.54
C ALA A 401 -3.93 -13.95 -26.79
N ARG A 402 -4.79 -14.97 -26.64
CA ARG A 402 -5.38 -15.74 -27.74
C ARG A 402 -6.66 -15.14 -28.32
N ALA A 403 -7.38 -14.33 -27.56
CA ALA A 403 -8.70 -13.83 -27.95
C ALA A 403 -8.68 -12.46 -28.64
N GLU A 404 -7.59 -11.69 -28.53
CA GLU A 404 -7.47 -10.32 -29.06
C GLU A 404 -6.51 -10.18 -30.25
N LEU A 405 -5.95 -11.27 -30.76
CA LEU A 405 -5.26 -11.26 -32.07
C LEU A 405 -6.29 -11.37 -33.18
N PRO A 406 -6.31 -10.40 -34.13
CA PRO A 406 -7.29 -10.33 -35.22
C PRO A 406 -7.21 -11.49 -36.19
#